data_3b67c98a29058f86ff787ff214e93e25
#
_entry.id   3b67c98a29058f86ff787ff214e93e25
#
_cell.length_a   1.000
_cell.length_b   1.000
_cell.length_c   1.000
_cell.angle_alpha   90.00
_cell.angle_beta   90.00
_cell.angle_gamma   90.00
#
_symmetry.space_group_name_H-M   'P 1'
#
loop_
_entity.id
_entity.type
_entity.pdbx_description
1 polymer ?
#
loop_
_entity_poly.entity_id
_entity_poly.type
_entity_poly.pdbx_seq_one_letter_code
_entity_poly.pdbx_strand_id
1 'polypeptide(L)'
;MVDLKQTQRVIITAGGSGIGEAIAESFLNKGSKVHICDINEKTLNGCLQKHKGLRGSVTDIGNSTDVENLISEALDWMGGVDVLINNAGIGGPNSNLEDISYKDWNRTISVNLNGMFYCIKNIAKTMKDQKSGCIINISTASAKVALPGRSPYVASKVGVLGLTHTVAREYGPYGIRCNAILPGLINNERGRGILSNHAKEKNIDFEEAEKNFLKYISLRTWIDPSEVGELAVFLASSAGRHITGQQIGMDGNVEWEI
;
A
#
# COMPACT_ATOMS: atom_id res chain seq x y z
N MET A 1 -3.14 2.56 -23.92
CA MET A 1 -2.12 2.16 -22.93
C MET A 1 -1.54 3.43 -22.29
N VAL A 2 -1.47 3.47 -20.95
CA VAL A 2 -0.80 4.56 -20.24
C VAL A 2 0.71 4.42 -20.50
N ASP A 3 1.32 5.44 -21.10
CA ASP A 3 2.73 5.43 -21.45
C ASP A 3 3.53 6.23 -20.40
N LEU A 4 4.54 5.62 -19.83
CA LEU A 4 5.51 6.29 -18.97
C LEU A 4 6.57 6.92 -19.87
N LYS A 5 6.63 8.26 -19.92
CA LYS A 5 7.55 8.99 -20.83
C LYS A 5 9.04 8.72 -20.60
N GLN A 6 9.41 8.11 -19.47
CA GLN A 6 10.77 7.71 -19.10
C GLN A 6 10.75 6.49 -18.20
N THR A 7 11.82 5.72 -18.17
CA THR A 7 12.05 4.67 -17.16
C THR A 7 11.97 5.27 -15.77
N GLN A 8 10.94 4.91 -15.00
CA GLN A 8 10.75 5.41 -13.64
C GLN A 8 11.57 4.59 -12.64
N ARG A 9 12.01 5.24 -11.56
CA ARG A 9 12.71 4.65 -10.41
C ARG A 9 11.71 4.53 -9.28
N VAL A 10 11.37 3.31 -8.92
CA VAL A 10 10.22 3.00 -8.04
C VAL A 10 10.68 2.26 -6.81
N ILE A 11 10.26 2.73 -5.64
CA ILE A 11 10.41 2.02 -4.36
C ILE A 11 9.03 1.54 -3.90
N ILE A 12 8.93 0.25 -3.53
CA ILE A 12 7.67 -0.35 -3.08
C ILE A 12 7.90 -1.10 -1.76
N THR A 13 7.17 -0.73 -0.72
CA THR A 13 7.27 -1.42 0.58
C THR A 13 6.30 -2.62 0.64
N ALA A 14 6.71 -3.72 1.32
CA ALA A 14 6.06 -5.03 1.31
C ALA A 14 5.75 -5.50 -0.12
N GLY A 15 6.76 -5.44 -0.97
CA GLY A 15 6.67 -5.75 -2.40
C GLY A 15 6.83 -7.24 -2.73
N GLY A 16 7.08 -8.10 -1.76
CA GLY A 16 7.38 -9.52 -1.98
C GLY A 16 6.17 -10.38 -2.31
N SER A 17 4.94 -9.90 -2.09
CA SER A 17 3.70 -10.65 -2.35
C SER A 17 2.47 -9.76 -2.54
N GLY A 18 1.38 -10.35 -2.99
CA GLY A 18 0.05 -9.74 -3.03
C GLY A 18 -0.02 -8.43 -3.81
N ILE A 19 -0.59 -7.38 -3.20
CA ILE A 19 -0.72 -6.06 -3.85
C ILE A 19 0.65 -5.48 -4.21
N GLY A 20 1.64 -5.58 -3.31
CA GLY A 20 2.97 -5.03 -3.53
C GLY A 20 3.69 -5.67 -4.70
N GLU A 21 3.65 -7.01 -4.82
CA GLU A 21 4.20 -7.75 -5.95
C GLU A 21 3.49 -7.38 -7.26
N ALA A 22 2.16 -7.30 -7.25
CA ALA A 22 1.40 -6.93 -8.44
C ALA A 22 1.71 -5.50 -8.92
N ILE A 23 1.88 -4.55 -7.98
CA ILE A 23 2.35 -3.20 -8.31
C ILE A 23 3.75 -3.25 -8.91
N ALA A 24 4.68 -4.02 -8.31
CA ALA A 24 6.05 -4.17 -8.81
C ALA A 24 6.06 -4.70 -10.24
N GLU A 25 5.28 -5.75 -10.52
CA GLU A 25 5.12 -6.33 -11.85
C GLU A 25 4.58 -5.31 -12.85
N SER A 26 3.56 -4.53 -12.46
CA SER A 26 2.98 -3.50 -13.33
C SER A 26 4.00 -2.42 -13.73
N PHE A 27 4.86 -1.98 -12.82
CA PHE A 27 5.94 -1.03 -13.12
C PHE A 27 7.07 -1.67 -13.94
N LEU A 28 7.47 -2.92 -13.63
CA LEU A 28 8.47 -3.64 -14.42
C LEU A 28 8.03 -3.83 -15.87
N ASN A 29 6.77 -4.17 -16.11
CA ASN A 29 6.18 -4.31 -17.44
C ASN A 29 6.16 -2.98 -18.24
N LYS A 30 6.34 -1.83 -17.56
CA LYS A 30 6.54 -0.51 -18.18
C LYS A 30 8.02 -0.12 -18.32
N GLY A 31 8.95 -1.02 -18.05
CA GLY A 31 10.39 -0.78 -18.15
C GLY A 31 10.98 0.04 -16.99
N SER A 32 10.28 0.14 -15.86
CA SER A 32 10.77 0.86 -14.68
C SER A 32 11.86 0.08 -13.96
N LYS A 33 12.75 0.80 -13.25
CA LYS A 33 13.65 0.22 -12.26
C LYS A 33 12.88 0.12 -10.94
N VAL A 34 12.73 -1.07 -10.39
CA VAL A 34 11.93 -1.30 -9.18
C VAL A 34 12.79 -1.89 -8.07
N HIS A 35 12.78 -1.23 -6.90
CA HIS A 35 13.35 -1.74 -5.66
C HIS A 35 12.21 -1.99 -4.67
N ILE A 36 12.10 -3.22 -4.19
CA ILE A 36 11.10 -3.61 -3.20
C ILE A 36 11.73 -3.84 -1.83
N CYS A 37 10.94 -3.84 -0.78
CA CYS A 37 11.34 -4.45 0.47
C CYS A 37 10.25 -5.38 1.01
N ASP A 38 10.64 -6.31 1.85
CA ASP A 38 9.74 -7.14 2.64
C ASP A 38 10.41 -7.51 3.97
N ILE A 39 9.62 -7.73 5.02
CA ILE A 39 10.13 -8.19 6.30
C ILE A 39 10.48 -9.69 6.25
N ASN A 40 9.82 -10.44 5.37
CA ASN A 40 10.01 -11.87 5.20
C ASN A 40 11.01 -12.13 4.06
N GLU A 41 12.21 -12.53 4.43
CA GLU A 41 13.30 -12.83 3.50
C GLU A 41 12.92 -13.91 2.47
N LYS A 42 12.21 -14.96 2.88
CA LYS A 42 11.78 -16.02 1.96
C LYS A 42 10.81 -15.51 0.89
N THR A 43 9.84 -14.69 1.31
CA THR A 43 8.87 -14.05 0.42
C THR A 43 9.58 -13.11 -0.55
N LEU A 44 10.49 -12.28 -0.05
CA LEU A 44 11.31 -11.37 -0.85
C LEU A 44 12.10 -12.14 -1.91
N ASN A 45 12.87 -13.15 -1.50
CA ASN A 45 13.72 -13.94 -2.39
C ASN A 45 12.89 -14.67 -3.46
N GLY A 46 11.71 -15.21 -3.11
CA GLY A 46 10.80 -15.82 -4.08
C GLY A 46 10.33 -14.81 -5.15
N CYS A 47 10.00 -13.59 -4.77
CA CYS A 47 9.62 -12.53 -5.69
C CYS A 47 10.79 -12.10 -6.59
N LEU A 48 11.99 -11.93 -6.02
CA LEU A 48 13.19 -11.56 -6.78
C LEU A 48 13.58 -12.62 -7.83
N GLN A 49 13.40 -13.90 -7.53
CA GLN A 49 13.64 -14.99 -8.48
C GLN A 49 12.62 -15.01 -9.62
N LYS A 50 11.36 -14.66 -9.34
CA LYS A 50 10.27 -14.64 -10.30
C LYS A 50 10.38 -13.47 -11.30
N HIS A 51 10.85 -12.31 -10.83
CA HIS A 51 10.83 -11.07 -11.62
C HIS A 51 12.26 -10.58 -11.93
N LYS A 52 12.73 -10.80 -13.17
CA LYS A 52 14.05 -10.33 -13.61
C LYS A 52 14.14 -8.80 -13.56
N GLY A 53 15.25 -8.29 -13.03
CA GLY A 53 15.50 -6.85 -12.93
C GLY A 53 14.95 -6.18 -11.67
N LEU A 54 14.18 -6.92 -10.87
CA LEU A 54 13.76 -6.48 -9.55
C LEU A 54 14.94 -6.56 -8.56
N ARG A 55 15.08 -5.56 -7.70
CA ARG A 55 15.99 -5.60 -6.54
C ARG A 55 15.20 -5.42 -5.26
N GLY A 56 15.79 -5.80 -4.13
CA GLY A 56 15.10 -5.67 -2.85
C GLY A 56 15.97 -5.91 -1.64
N SER A 57 15.47 -5.42 -0.50
CA SER A 57 16.11 -5.47 0.81
C SER A 57 15.16 -6.04 1.85
N VAL A 58 15.68 -6.83 2.79
CA VAL A 58 14.91 -7.25 3.98
C VAL A 58 14.79 -6.06 4.91
N THR A 59 13.55 -5.65 5.24
CA THR A 59 13.32 -4.39 5.97
C THR A 59 12.09 -4.51 6.86
N ASP A 60 12.22 -4.21 8.13
CA ASP A 60 11.08 -3.90 8.99
C ASP A 60 10.71 -2.42 8.84
N ILE A 61 9.64 -2.15 8.13
CA ILE A 61 9.15 -0.79 7.89
C ILE A 61 8.80 -0.04 9.20
N GLY A 62 8.51 -0.77 10.28
CA GLY A 62 8.27 -0.18 11.60
C GLY A 62 9.54 0.30 12.31
N ASN A 63 10.73 0.04 11.76
CA ASN A 63 12.03 0.46 12.26
C ASN A 63 12.62 1.56 11.37
N SER A 64 12.87 2.74 11.94
CA SER A 64 13.37 3.88 11.16
C SER A 64 14.76 3.66 10.58
N THR A 65 15.65 2.95 11.28
CA THR A 65 17.01 2.65 10.81
C THR A 65 16.97 1.69 9.62
N ASP A 66 16.11 0.65 9.67
CA ASP A 66 15.94 -0.26 8.53
C ASP A 66 15.41 0.49 7.29
N VAL A 67 14.52 1.47 7.50
CA VAL A 67 14.00 2.31 6.41
C VAL A 67 15.09 3.23 5.84
N GLU A 68 15.95 3.81 6.68
CA GLU A 68 17.10 4.61 6.23
C GLU A 68 18.02 3.77 5.34
N ASN A 69 18.35 2.55 5.73
CA ASN A 69 19.16 1.61 4.94
C ASN A 69 18.48 1.26 3.60
N LEU A 70 17.19 0.90 3.62
CA LEU A 70 16.41 0.63 2.42
C LEU A 70 16.50 1.78 1.41
N ILE A 71 16.26 3.00 1.88
CA ILE A 71 16.25 4.18 0.99
C ILE A 71 17.65 4.45 0.46
N SER A 72 18.70 4.34 1.30
CA SER A 72 20.09 4.49 0.85
C SER A 72 20.45 3.49 -0.26
N GLU A 73 20.20 2.21 -0.04
CA GLU A 73 20.48 1.14 -1.03
C GLU A 73 19.72 1.37 -2.34
N ALA A 74 18.45 1.77 -2.26
CA ALA A 74 17.63 2.04 -3.44
C ALA A 74 18.17 3.25 -4.23
N LEU A 75 18.52 4.33 -3.54
CA LEU A 75 19.06 5.55 -4.17
C LEU A 75 20.43 5.31 -4.78
N ASP A 76 21.33 4.56 -4.13
CA ASP A 76 22.66 4.21 -4.64
C ASP A 76 22.55 3.41 -5.95
N TRP A 77 21.59 2.49 -6.02
CA TRP A 77 21.38 1.72 -7.24
C TRP A 77 20.70 2.50 -8.36
N MET A 78 19.67 3.30 -8.02
CA MET A 78 18.82 3.96 -9.02
C MET A 78 19.29 5.37 -9.39
N GLY A 79 20.09 6.02 -8.55
CA GLY A 79 20.52 7.40 -8.73
C GLY A 79 19.40 8.43 -8.46
N GLY A 80 18.34 8.04 -7.77
CA GLY A 80 17.20 8.87 -7.42
C GLY A 80 15.91 8.07 -7.29
N VAL A 81 14.78 8.76 -7.07
CA VAL A 81 13.45 8.13 -6.91
C VAL A 81 12.36 8.98 -7.55
N ASP A 82 11.54 8.37 -8.41
CA ASP A 82 10.44 9.04 -9.08
C ASP A 82 9.09 8.68 -8.45
N VAL A 83 8.98 7.44 -7.94
CA VAL A 83 7.75 6.93 -7.34
C VAL A 83 8.05 6.20 -6.03
N LEU A 84 7.32 6.54 -4.98
CA LEU A 84 7.26 5.77 -3.74
C LEU A 84 5.87 5.17 -3.57
N ILE A 85 5.80 3.84 -3.41
CA ILE A 85 4.58 3.12 -3.05
C ILE A 85 4.70 2.64 -1.61
N ASN A 86 4.02 3.29 -0.70
CA ASN A 86 3.88 2.86 0.68
C ASN A 86 2.75 1.83 0.78
N ASN A 87 3.08 0.56 0.57
CA ASN A 87 2.12 -0.54 0.57
C ASN A 87 2.15 -1.36 1.87
N ALA A 88 3.27 -1.36 2.59
CA ALA A 88 3.40 -2.16 3.82
C ALA A 88 2.28 -1.89 4.83
N GLY A 89 1.75 -2.97 5.40
CA GLY A 89 0.73 -2.86 6.42
C GLY A 89 0.30 -4.20 7.00
N ILE A 90 0.06 -4.20 8.31
CA ILE A 90 -0.47 -5.34 9.07
C ILE A 90 -1.89 -5.08 9.52
N GLY A 91 -2.66 -6.15 9.68
CA GLY A 91 -4.06 -6.05 10.11
C GLY A 91 -4.24 -5.68 11.58
N GLY A 92 -3.21 -5.86 12.39
CA GLY A 92 -3.35 -5.78 13.83
C GLY A 92 -4.30 -6.86 14.41
N PRO A 93 -4.63 -6.76 15.69
CA PRO A 93 -5.58 -7.67 16.33
C PRO A 93 -7.01 -7.48 15.81
N ASN A 94 -7.82 -8.54 15.91
CA ASN A 94 -9.26 -8.50 15.80
C ASN A 94 -9.85 -8.73 17.19
N SER A 95 -10.21 -7.66 17.90
CA SER A 95 -10.59 -7.70 19.30
C SER A 95 -11.37 -6.46 19.71
N ASN A 96 -12.14 -6.53 20.81
CA ASN A 96 -12.73 -5.35 21.40
C ASN A 96 -11.65 -4.35 21.84
N LEU A 97 -11.99 -3.08 21.87
CA LEU A 97 -11.02 -2.00 22.13
C LEU A 97 -10.30 -2.18 23.48
N GLU A 98 -11.03 -2.56 24.52
CA GLU A 98 -10.53 -2.75 25.88
C GLU A 98 -9.55 -3.93 26.02
N ASP A 99 -9.63 -4.90 25.12
CA ASP A 99 -8.79 -6.11 25.12
C ASP A 99 -7.52 -5.98 24.28
N ILE A 100 -7.35 -4.84 23.56
CA ILE A 100 -6.20 -4.62 22.71
C ILE A 100 -4.98 -4.25 23.57
N SER A 101 -3.91 -5.04 23.45
CA SER A 101 -2.67 -4.74 24.16
C SER A 101 -2.00 -3.47 23.61
N TYR A 102 -1.32 -2.70 24.49
CA TYR A 102 -0.50 -1.56 24.05
C TYR A 102 0.58 -1.98 23.05
N LYS A 103 1.11 -3.19 23.17
CA LYS A 103 2.12 -3.73 22.25
C LYS A 103 1.54 -3.89 20.83
N ASP A 104 0.35 -4.48 20.70
CA ASP A 104 -0.28 -4.71 19.41
C ASP A 104 -0.75 -3.42 18.77
N TRP A 105 -1.29 -2.50 19.58
CA TRP A 105 -1.59 -1.14 19.16
C TRP A 105 -0.35 -0.46 18.58
N ASN A 106 0.74 -0.37 19.38
CA ASN A 106 1.97 0.31 18.99
C ASN A 106 2.60 -0.33 17.74
N ARG A 107 2.60 -1.67 17.64
CA ARG A 107 3.13 -2.37 16.47
C ARG A 107 2.33 -2.03 15.20
N THR A 108 1.00 -1.99 15.31
CA THR A 108 0.13 -1.66 14.18
C THR A 108 0.35 -0.22 13.70
N ILE A 109 0.41 0.73 14.61
CA ILE A 109 0.70 2.14 14.29
C ILE A 109 2.12 2.27 13.72
N SER A 110 3.11 1.60 14.31
CA SER A 110 4.50 1.65 13.85
C SER A 110 4.64 1.21 12.39
N VAL A 111 4.03 0.09 12.02
CA VAL A 111 4.11 -0.42 10.65
C VAL A 111 3.26 0.40 9.69
N ASN A 112 1.98 0.62 10.03
CA ASN A 112 1.01 1.15 9.06
C ASN A 112 1.09 2.66 8.84
N LEU A 113 1.54 3.41 9.85
CA LEU A 113 1.57 4.87 9.81
C LEU A 113 3.00 5.43 9.90
N ASN A 114 3.75 5.04 10.97
CA ASN A 114 5.10 5.57 11.16
C ASN A 114 6.03 5.13 10.02
N GLY A 115 5.92 3.87 9.54
CA GLY A 115 6.71 3.36 8.43
C GLY A 115 6.52 4.17 7.15
N MET A 116 5.27 4.57 6.84
CA MET A 116 5.01 5.45 5.69
C MET A 116 5.65 6.83 5.88
N PHE A 117 5.54 7.40 7.08
CA PHE A 117 6.21 8.65 7.42
C PHE A 117 7.73 8.52 7.27
N TYR A 118 8.35 7.44 7.75
CA TYR A 118 9.79 7.22 7.62
C TYR A 118 10.23 7.18 6.17
N CYS A 119 9.52 6.44 5.31
CA CYS A 119 9.82 6.38 3.88
C CYS A 119 9.71 7.77 3.24
N ILE A 120 8.61 8.50 3.46
CA ILE A 120 8.38 9.83 2.90
C ILE A 120 9.48 10.80 3.36
N LYS A 121 9.81 10.82 4.65
CA LYS A 121 10.86 11.66 5.22
C LYS A 121 12.20 11.44 4.53
N ASN A 122 12.60 10.18 4.34
CA ASN A 122 13.92 9.83 3.82
C ASN A 122 14.08 10.09 2.30
N ILE A 123 12.98 10.06 1.52
CA ILE A 123 13.04 10.42 0.10
C ILE A 123 12.81 11.91 -0.17
N ALA A 124 12.28 12.66 0.81
CA ALA A 124 11.80 14.03 0.63
C ALA A 124 12.85 14.95 0.00
N LYS A 125 14.10 14.91 0.48
CA LYS A 125 15.18 15.73 -0.05
C LYS A 125 15.44 15.41 -1.52
N THR A 126 15.57 14.13 -1.85
CA THR A 126 15.84 13.66 -3.23
C THR A 126 14.74 14.13 -4.18
N MET A 127 13.47 13.94 -3.86
CA MET A 127 12.36 14.38 -4.72
C MET A 127 12.29 15.90 -4.84
N LYS A 128 12.57 16.67 -3.76
CA LYS A 128 12.62 18.14 -3.81
C LYS A 128 13.74 18.64 -4.70
N ASP A 129 14.93 18.05 -4.61
CA ASP A 129 16.07 18.40 -5.47
C ASP A 129 15.79 18.07 -6.95
N GLN A 130 15.09 16.96 -7.21
CA GLN A 130 14.59 16.56 -8.55
C GLN A 130 13.46 17.46 -9.07
N LYS A 131 12.75 18.21 -8.19
CA LYS A 131 11.53 18.96 -8.48
C LYS A 131 10.43 18.11 -9.13
N SER A 132 10.38 16.86 -8.76
CA SER A 132 9.44 15.87 -9.30
C SER A 132 9.33 14.67 -8.37
N GLY A 133 8.14 14.11 -8.25
CA GLY A 133 7.89 12.87 -7.50
C GLY A 133 6.42 12.48 -7.45
N CYS A 134 6.18 11.19 -7.24
CA CYS A 134 4.83 10.67 -7.00
C CYS A 134 4.86 9.72 -5.79
N ILE A 135 4.07 10.04 -4.77
CA ILE A 135 3.91 9.22 -3.57
C ILE A 135 2.50 8.63 -3.60
N ILE A 136 2.40 7.32 -3.45
CA ILE A 136 1.13 6.60 -3.39
C ILE A 136 1.10 5.79 -2.09
N ASN A 137 0.16 6.13 -1.22
CA ASN A 137 -0.05 5.46 0.05
C ASN A 137 -1.22 4.48 -0.05
N ILE A 138 -0.98 3.19 0.24
CA ILE A 138 -2.05 2.19 0.24
C ILE A 138 -2.76 2.22 1.60
N SER A 139 -3.98 2.77 1.59
CA SER A 139 -4.91 2.76 2.73
C SER A 139 -5.87 1.56 2.61
N THR A 140 -7.16 1.76 2.79
CA THR A 140 -8.19 0.71 2.73
C THR A 140 -9.59 1.33 2.67
N ALA A 141 -10.56 0.64 2.08
CA ALA A 141 -11.97 0.99 2.19
C ALA A 141 -12.45 1.04 3.65
N SER A 142 -11.88 0.22 4.54
CA SER A 142 -12.19 0.22 5.98
C SER A 142 -11.92 1.56 6.67
N ALA A 143 -11.09 2.43 6.09
CA ALA A 143 -10.89 3.78 6.61
C ALA A 143 -12.13 4.68 6.45
N LYS A 144 -13.05 4.33 5.53
CA LYS A 144 -14.33 5.04 5.33
C LYS A 144 -15.45 4.49 6.21
N VAL A 145 -15.45 3.17 6.43
CA VAL A 145 -16.61 2.45 7.02
C VAL A 145 -16.40 1.97 8.45
N ALA A 146 -15.27 2.32 9.08
CA ALA A 146 -15.00 2.07 10.52
C ALA A 146 -15.28 0.62 10.97
N LEU A 147 -14.45 -0.31 10.52
CA LEU A 147 -14.62 -1.76 10.78
C LEU A 147 -14.49 -2.10 12.28
N PRO A 148 -15.54 -2.61 12.96
CA PRO A 148 -15.47 -3.02 14.37
C PRO A 148 -14.39 -4.07 14.64
N GLY A 149 -13.82 -4.07 15.85
CA GLY A 149 -12.77 -5.00 16.27
C GLY A 149 -11.40 -4.73 15.68
N ARG A 150 -11.23 -3.65 14.88
CA ARG A 150 -10.01 -3.33 14.12
C ARG A 150 -9.45 -1.95 14.44
N SER A 151 -9.67 -1.46 15.66
CA SER A 151 -9.36 -0.08 16.06
C SER A 151 -7.95 0.40 15.69
N PRO A 152 -6.84 -0.33 15.99
CA PRO A 152 -5.50 0.17 15.64
C PRO A 152 -5.28 0.19 14.12
N TYR A 153 -5.84 -0.78 13.40
CA TYR A 153 -5.78 -0.82 11.93
C TYR A 153 -6.50 0.37 11.32
N VAL A 154 -7.78 0.57 11.68
CA VAL A 154 -8.59 1.67 11.15
C VAL A 154 -7.97 3.02 11.52
N ALA A 155 -7.58 3.23 12.79
CA ALA A 155 -6.93 4.46 13.22
C ALA A 155 -5.66 4.77 12.42
N SER A 156 -4.80 3.75 12.21
CA SER A 156 -3.58 3.91 11.41
C SER A 156 -3.90 4.27 9.95
N LYS A 157 -4.89 3.62 9.33
CA LYS A 157 -5.24 3.82 7.92
C LYS A 157 -5.99 5.14 7.68
N VAL A 158 -6.76 5.65 8.66
CA VAL A 158 -7.30 7.02 8.64
C VAL A 158 -6.17 8.04 8.81
N GLY A 159 -5.20 7.79 9.70
CA GLY A 159 -3.99 8.61 9.84
C GLY A 159 -3.20 8.77 8.54
N VAL A 160 -3.11 7.71 7.74
CA VAL A 160 -2.51 7.74 6.39
C VAL A 160 -3.20 8.74 5.47
N LEU A 161 -4.53 8.89 5.56
CA LEU A 161 -5.27 9.86 4.73
C LEU A 161 -4.91 11.30 5.10
N GLY A 162 -4.79 11.59 6.42
CA GLY A 162 -4.31 12.88 6.90
C GLY A 162 -2.89 13.18 6.44
N LEU A 163 -1.98 12.20 6.58
CA LEU A 163 -0.59 12.31 6.10
C LEU A 163 -0.55 12.58 4.58
N THR A 164 -1.36 11.88 3.80
CA THR A 164 -1.46 12.07 2.34
C THR A 164 -1.82 13.51 1.98
N HIS A 165 -2.84 14.07 2.61
CA HIS A 165 -3.28 15.45 2.37
C HIS A 165 -2.20 16.48 2.75
N THR A 166 -1.56 16.29 3.91
CA THR A 166 -0.52 17.21 4.39
C THR A 166 0.68 17.19 3.45
N VAL A 167 1.18 16.01 3.10
CA VAL A 167 2.32 15.85 2.17
C VAL A 167 2.00 16.42 0.79
N ALA A 168 0.78 16.22 0.27
CA ALA A 168 0.37 16.79 -1.01
C ALA A 168 0.45 18.34 -1.01
N ARG A 169 0.08 18.97 0.10
CA ARG A 169 0.16 20.45 0.25
C ARG A 169 1.58 20.94 0.47
N GLU A 170 2.35 20.29 1.33
CA GLU A 170 3.71 20.69 1.67
C GLU A 170 4.69 20.49 0.50
N TYR A 171 4.49 19.43 -0.28
CA TYR A 171 5.43 19.05 -1.35
C TYR A 171 4.97 19.46 -2.75
N GLY A 172 3.71 19.87 -2.91
CA GLY A 172 3.16 20.36 -4.18
C GLY A 172 3.99 21.49 -4.82
N PRO A 173 4.48 22.50 -4.07
CA PRO A 173 5.36 23.55 -4.61
C PRO A 173 6.66 23.04 -5.24
N TYR A 174 7.07 21.81 -4.92
CA TYR A 174 8.25 21.15 -5.50
C TYR A 174 7.90 20.19 -6.65
N GLY A 175 6.66 20.20 -7.16
CA GLY A 175 6.23 19.31 -8.22
C GLY A 175 6.02 17.85 -7.77
N ILE A 176 5.88 17.60 -6.47
CA ILE A 176 5.67 16.27 -5.89
C ILE A 176 4.18 16.07 -5.60
N ARG A 177 3.63 14.95 -6.05
CA ARG A 177 2.23 14.57 -5.81
C ARG A 177 2.15 13.46 -4.76
N CYS A 178 1.11 13.49 -3.94
CA CYS A 178 0.84 12.45 -2.96
C CYS A 178 -0.64 12.08 -2.97
N ASN A 179 -0.96 10.80 -3.18
CA ASN A 179 -2.33 10.29 -3.21
C ASN A 179 -2.45 9.02 -2.38
N ALA A 180 -3.66 8.68 -1.97
CA ALA A 180 -3.98 7.41 -1.34
C ALA A 180 -4.87 6.57 -2.25
N ILE A 181 -4.56 5.26 -2.39
CA ILE A 181 -5.47 4.25 -2.93
C ILE A 181 -6.11 3.53 -1.75
N LEU A 182 -7.42 3.34 -1.80
CA LEU A 182 -8.22 2.65 -0.79
C LEU A 182 -8.80 1.36 -1.38
N PRO A 183 -8.03 0.26 -1.39
CA PRO A 183 -8.54 -1.01 -1.90
C PRO A 183 -9.67 -1.56 -1.03
N GLY A 184 -10.62 -2.24 -1.67
CA GLY A 184 -11.65 -3.03 -1.03
C GLY A 184 -11.23 -4.48 -0.80
N LEU A 185 -12.10 -5.41 -1.19
CA LEU A 185 -11.88 -6.85 -1.06
C LEU A 185 -10.93 -7.34 -2.16
N ILE A 186 -9.68 -7.62 -1.80
CA ILE A 186 -8.64 -8.06 -2.73
C ILE A 186 -8.61 -9.59 -2.83
N ASN A 187 -8.63 -10.10 -4.06
CA ASN A 187 -8.53 -11.52 -4.38
C ASN A 187 -7.09 -12.03 -4.25
N ASN A 188 -6.64 -12.18 -3.03
CA ASN A 188 -5.35 -12.76 -2.70
C ASN A 188 -5.46 -13.69 -1.48
N GLU A 189 -4.37 -14.34 -1.09
CA GLU A 189 -4.33 -15.25 0.06
C GLU A 189 -4.83 -14.58 1.34
N ARG A 190 -4.44 -13.34 1.61
CA ARG A 190 -4.86 -12.58 2.79
C ARG A 190 -6.38 -12.31 2.78
N GLY A 191 -6.92 -11.85 1.65
CA GLY A 191 -8.35 -11.55 1.50
C GLY A 191 -9.20 -12.83 1.68
N ARG A 192 -8.79 -13.92 1.02
CA ARG A 192 -9.44 -15.22 1.17
C ARG A 192 -9.31 -15.77 2.58
N GLY A 193 -8.16 -15.59 3.24
CA GLY A 193 -7.95 -16.00 4.64
C GLY A 193 -8.85 -15.25 5.62
N ILE A 194 -9.04 -13.94 5.43
CA ILE A 194 -9.97 -13.13 6.24
C ILE A 194 -11.40 -13.69 6.12
N LEU A 195 -11.84 -13.95 4.89
CA LEU A 195 -13.19 -14.44 4.64
C LEU A 195 -13.38 -15.88 5.15
N SER A 196 -12.36 -16.74 5.00
CA SER A 196 -12.37 -18.10 5.57
C SER A 196 -12.49 -18.10 7.09
N ASN A 197 -11.80 -17.19 7.77
CA ASN A 197 -11.91 -17.05 9.23
C ASN A 197 -13.30 -16.57 9.63
N HIS A 198 -13.86 -15.60 8.91
CA HIS A 198 -15.22 -15.12 9.13
C HIS A 198 -16.25 -16.25 8.94
N ALA A 199 -16.10 -17.09 7.90
CA ALA A 199 -16.95 -18.24 7.67
C ALA A 199 -16.94 -19.22 8.85
N LYS A 200 -15.74 -19.53 9.38
CA LYS A 200 -15.56 -20.38 10.57
C LYS A 200 -16.22 -19.79 11.82
N GLU A 201 -16.02 -18.49 12.08
CA GLU A 201 -16.62 -17.79 13.22
C GLU A 201 -18.16 -17.81 13.18
N LYS A 202 -18.74 -17.74 11.98
CA LYS A 202 -20.20 -17.77 11.76
C LYS A 202 -20.76 -19.19 11.56
N ASN A 203 -19.90 -20.20 11.52
CA ASN A 203 -20.29 -21.61 11.24
C ASN A 203 -21.08 -21.74 9.92
N ILE A 204 -20.60 -21.08 8.87
CA ILE A 204 -21.12 -21.14 7.50
C ILE A 204 -19.99 -21.56 6.56
N ASP A 205 -20.33 -21.98 5.33
CA ASP A 205 -19.31 -22.28 4.33
C ASP A 205 -18.69 -21.00 3.72
N PHE A 206 -17.60 -21.17 2.97
CA PHE A 206 -16.89 -20.05 2.34
C PHE A 206 -17.75 -19.34 1.30
N GLU A 207 -18.52 -20.07 0.51
CA GLU A 207 -19.35 -19.51 -0.57
C GLU A 207 -20.48 -18.63 0.00
N GLU A 208 -21.08 -19.08 1.10
CA GLU A 208 -22.09 -18.29 1.81
C GLU A 208 -21.49 -17.03 2.43
N ALA A 209 -20.32 -17.13 3.07
CA ALA A 209 -19.60 -15.99 3.62
C ALA A 209 -19.22 -14.98 2.52
N GLU A 210 -18.72 -15.46 1.38
CA GLU A 210 -18.40 -14.65 0.20
C GLU A 210 -19.61 -13.92 -0.34
N LYS A 211 -20.71 -14.65 -0.57
CA LYS A 211 -21.97 -14.07 -1.03
C LYS A 211 -22.51 -13.00 -0.08
N ASN A 212 -22.42 -13.23 1.23
CA ASN A 212 -22.86 -12.28 2.24
C ASN A 212 -21.96 -11.04 2.25
N PHE A 213 -20.65 -11.20 2.13
CA PHE A 213 -19.71 -10.08 2.09
C PHE A 213 -19.88 -9.25 0.81
N LEU A 214 -20.03 -9.89 -0.34
CA LEU A 214 -20.23 -9.22 -1.62
C LEU A 214 -21.51 -8.38 -1.69
N LYS A 215 -22.52 -8.64 -0.85
CA LYS A 215 -23.74 -7.81 -0.77
C LYS A 215 -23.45 -6.35 -0.40
N TYR A 216 -22.37 -6.10 0.33
CA TYR A 216 -21.96 -4.75 0.73
C TYR A 216 -21.13 -4.02 -0.35
N ILE A 217 -20.82 -4.69 -1.47
CA ILE A 217 -20.04 -4.13 -2.58
C ILE A 217 -21.00 -3.93 -3.76
N SER A 218 -21.17 -2.70 -4.24
CA SER A 218 -22.11 -2.41 -5.35
C SER A 218 -21.81 -3.23 -6.60
N LEU A 219 -20.52 -3.42 -6.94
CA LEU A 219 -20.10 -4.24 -8.10
C LEU A 219 -20.14 -5.75 -7.85
N ARG A 220 -20.38 -6.21 -6.61
CA ARG A 220 -20.48 -7.64 -6.25
C ARG A 220 -19.27 -8.48 -6.67
N THR A 221 -18.08 -7.92 -6.65
CA THR A 221 -16.86 -8.56 -7.14
C THR A 221 -15.68 -8.38 -6.22
N TRP A 222 -14.72 -9.28 -6.35
CA TRP A 222 -13.37 -9.12 -5.85
C TRP A 222 -12.57 -8.20 -6.78
N ILE A 223 -11.51 -7.61 -6.23
CA ILE A 223 -10.54 -6.80 -6.96
C ILE A 223 -9.29 -7.65 -7.16
N ASP A 224 -8.81 -7.74 -8.40
CA ASP A 224 -7.53 -8.38 -8.67
C ASP A 224 -6.37 -7.46 -8.22
N PRO A 225 -5.32 -7.98 -7.58
CA PRO A 225 -4.15 -7.18 -7.22
C PRO A 225 -3.52 -6.40 -8.39
N SER A 226 -3.58 -6.92 -9.61
CA SER A 226 -3.06 -6.26 -10.82
C SER A 226 -3.79 -4.96 -11.13
N GLU A 227 -5.09 -4.86 -10.83
CA GLU A 227 -5.87 -3.64 -11.03
C GLU A 227 -5.34 -2.50 -10.14
N VAL A 228 -4.89 -2.82 -8.91
CA VAL A 228 -4.23 -1.84 -8.03
C VAL A 228 -2.89 -1.40 -8.64
N GLY A 229 -2.16 -2.32 -9.26
CA GLY A 229 -0.93 -2.05 -9.99
C GLY A 229 -1.14 -1.09 -11.16
N GLU A 230 -2.17 -1.32 -11.96
CA GLU A 230 -2.52 -0.44 -13.09
C GLU A 230 -2.93 0.96 -12.64
N LEU A 231 -3.72 1.08 -11.56
CA LEU A 231 -4.07 2.37 -10.98
C LEU A 231 -2.84 3.10 -10.45
N ALA A 232 -1.90 2.41 -9.81
CA ALA A 232 -0.66 3.00 -9.34
C ALA A 232 0.20 3.54 -10.50
N VAL A 233 0.33 2.78 -11.59
CA VAL A 233 1.01 3.21 -12.82
C VAL A 233 0.31 4.42 -13.44
N PHE A 234 -1.02 4.44 -13.53
CA PHE A 234 -1.78 5.59 -14.01
C PHE A 234 -1.50 6.84 -13.18
N LEU A 235 -1.57 6.74 -11.85
CA LEU A 235 -1.30 7.87 -10.95
C LEU A 235 0.15 8.37 -11.06
N ALA A 236 1.12 7.47 -11.31
CA ALA A 236 2.51 7.82 -11.50
C ALA A 236 2.82 8.43 -12.87
N SER A 237 1.96 8.23 -13.85
CA SER A 237 2.15 8.68 -15.24
C SER A 237 1.84 10.17 -15.44
N SER A 238 2.13 10.65 -16.65
CA SER A 238 1.75 11.99 -17.10
C SER A 238 0.23 12.22 -17.15
N ALA A 239 -0.57 11.16 -17.28
CA ALA A 239 -2.03 11.26 -17.24
C ALA A 239 -2.54 11.62 -15.83
N GLY A 240 -1.80 11.21 -14.77
CA GLY A 240 -2.09 11.56 -13.38
C GLY A 240 -1.49 12.89 -12.90
N ARG A 241 -0.86 13.70 -13.76
CA ARG A 241 -0.05 14.88 -13.38
C ARG A 241 -0.77 15.96 -12.56
N HIS A 242 -2.08 16.02 -12.63
CA HIS A 242 -2.91 16.97 -11.86
C HIS A 242 -3.71 16.31 -10.73
N ILE A 243 -3.43 15.04 -10.42
CA ILE A 243 -4.07 14.29 -9.33
C ILE A 243 -3.11 14.30 -8.14
N THR A 244 -3.47 15.02 -7.08
CA THR A 244 -2.73 15.09 -5.80
C THR A 244 -3.69 15.35 -4.64
N GLY A 245 -3.37 14.85 -3.44
CA GLY A 245 -4.20 14.97 -2.25
C GLY A 245 -5.47 14.12 -2.31
N GLN A 246 -5.60 13.19 -3.26
CA GLN A 246 -6.83 12.42 -3.44
C GLN A 246 -6.83 11.12 -2.64
N GLN A 247 -8.03 10.72 -2.23
CA GLN A 247 -8.35 9.44 -1.60
C GLN A 247 -9.19 8.64 -2.60
N ILE A 248 -8.53 7.78 -3.36
CA ILE A 248 -9.15 7.08 -4.48
C ILE A 248 -9.64 5.71 -4.01
N GLY A 249 -10.96 5.57 -3.90
CA GLY A 249 -11.59 4.27 -3.62
C GLY A 249 -11.42 3.34 -4.82
N MET A 250 -10.90 2.16 -4.55
CA MET A 250 -10.85 1.04 -5.49
C MET A 250 -11.44 -0.17 -4.77
N ASP A 251 -12.74 -0.05 -4.49
CA ASP A 251 -13.45 -0.92 -3.54
C ASP A 251 -14.78 -1.46 -4.10
N GLY A 252 -15.10 -1.15 -5.36
CA GLY A 252 -16.37 -1.54 -5.98
C GLY A 252 -17.58 -0.85 -5.33
N ASN A 253 -17.34 0.26 -4.65
CA ASN A 253 -18.28 0.98 -3.79
C ASN A 253 -18.77 0.10 -2.62
N VAL A 254 -17.89 -0.06 -1.61
CA VAL A 254 -18.22 -0.73 -0.34
C VAL A 254 -19.05 0.21 0.52
N GLU A 255 -20.25 -0.22 0.86
CA GLU A 255 -21.15 0.47 1.81
C GLU A 255 -21.67 -0.56 2.82
N TRP A 256 -21.46 -0.28 4.12
CA TRP A 256 -22.06 -1.09 5.16
C TRP A 256 -23.45 -0.55 5.46
N GLU A 257 -24.48 -1.30 5.09
CA GLU A 257 -25.83 -1.07 5.63
C GLU A 257 -25.83 -1.53 7.09
N ILE A 258 -26.28 -0.66 7.97
CA ILE A 258 -26.50 -0.93 9.40
C ILE A 258 -27.88 -1.53 9.59
#